data_27ee65718d4503bac51badbe672ba966
#
_entry.id   27ee65718d4503bac51badbe672ba966
#
_cell.length_a   1.000
_cell.length_b   1.000
_cell.length_c   1.000
_cell.angle_alpha   90.00
_cell.angle_beta   90.00
_cell.angle_gamma   90.00
#
_symmetry.space_group_name_H-M   'P 1'
#
loop_
_entity.id
_entity.type
_entity.pdbx_description
1 polymer ?
#
loop_
_entity_poly.entity_id
_entity_poly.type
_entity_poly.pdbx_seq_one_letter_code
_entity_poly.pdbx_strand_id
1 'polypeptide(L)'
;MTFQELDACIAGSGRRSIASALIAFILDAIDEGKDGVDLDTFQNHTHFVRNNVTTVASYLQKYGIIHILYYRDGTAERQYETVNNYGRWAKQHYRASQDLIQLHRRN
;
A
#
# COMPACT_ATOMS: atom_id res chain seq x y z
N MET A 1 5.36 -8.15 -14.73
CA MET A 1 4.76 -8.95 -13.63
C MET A 1 3.64 -9.80 -14.16
N THR A 2 3.57 -11.05 -13.74
CA THR A 2 2.45 -11.95 -14.01
C THR A 2 1.59 -12.12 -12.76
N PHE A 3 0.36 -12.64 -12.93
CA PHE A 3 -0.49 -12.96 -11.78
C PHE A 3 0.15 -14.02 -10.88
N GLN A 4 0.88 -14.98 -11.46
CA GLN A 4 1.59 -16.00 -10.67
C GLN A 4 2.70 -15.38 -9.82
N GLU A 5 3.44 -14.40 -10.36
CA GLU A 5 4.47 -13.69 -9.61
C GLU A 5 3.86 -12.87 -8.47
N LEU A 6 2.73 -12.21 -8.73
CA LEU A 6 1.99 -11.48 -7.70
C LEU A 6 1.52 -12.43 -6.59
N ASP A 7 0.92 -13.57 -6.94
CA ASP A 7 0.44 -14.55 -5.96
C ASP A 7 1.61 -15.10 -5.13
N ALA A 8 2.73 -15.40 -5.75
CA ALA A 8 3.93 -15.88 -5.06
C ALA A 8 4.44 -14.82 -4.06
N CYS A 9 4.43 -13.55 -4.45
CA CYS A 9 4.82 -12.45 -3.56
C CYS A 9 3.88 -12.34 -2.36
N ILE A 10 2.57 -12.41 -2.60
CA ILE A 10 1.56 -12.39 -1.54
C ILE A 10 1.79 -13.56 -0.57
N ALA A 11 1.99 -14.75 -1.08
CA ALA A 11 2.27 -15.93 -0.26
C ALA A 11 3.57 -15.78 0.55
N GLY A 12 4.62 -15.22 -0.08
CA GLY A 12 5.91 -15.02 0.56
C GLY A 12 5.92 -13.97 1.66
N SER A 13 4.89 -13.12 1.73
CA SER A 13 4.78 -12.11 2.79
C SER A 13 4.59 -12.72 4.19
N GLY A 14 4.19 -13.99 4.26
CA GLY A 14 3.86 -14.66 5.51
C GLY A 14 2.51 -14.25 6.11
N ARG A 15 1.81 -13.29 5.51
CA ARG A 15 0.50 -12.78 5.94
C ARG A 15 -0.38 -12.53 4.73
N ARG A 16 -0.75 -13.62 4.07
CA ARG A 16 -1.51 -13.59 2.81
C ARG A 16 -2.78 -12.74 2.90
N SER A 17 -3.53 -12.85 4.00
CA SER A 17 -4.79 -12.10 4.16
C SER A 17 -4.56 -10.60 4.16
N ILE A 18 -3.53 -10.12 4.86
CA ILE A 18 -3.21 -8.70 4.92
C ILE A 18 -2.72 -8.21 3.55
N ALA A 19 -1.81 -8.94 2.93
CA ALA A 19 -1.27 -8.57 1.62
C ALA A 19 -2.37 -8.49 0.57
N SER A 20 -3.24 -9.50 0.50
CA SER A 20 -4.35 -9.52 -0.45
C SER A 20 -5.33 -8.38 -0.20
N ALA A 21 -5.68 -8.13 1.06
CA ALA A 21 -6.61 -7.05 1.40
C ALA A 21 -6.02 -5.67 1.07
N LEU A 22 -4.75 -5.45 1.38
CA LEU A 22 -4.10 -4.17 1.10
C LEU A 22 -4.04 -3.90 -0.40
N ILE A 23 -3.65 -4.87 -1.19
CA ILE A 23 -3.62 -4.75 -2.65
C ILE A 23 -5.02 -4.46 -3.19
N ALA A 24 -6.05 -5.18 -2.72
CA ALA A 24 -7.42 -4.95 -3.14
C ALA A 24 -7.90 -3.53 -2.82
N PHE A 25 -7.62 -3.02 -1.62
CA PHE A 25 -7.98 -1.66 -1.24
C PHE A 25 -7.31 -0.62 -2.14
N ILE A 26 -6.02 -0.82 -2.46
CA ILE A 26 -5.27 0.09 -3.32
C ILE A 26 -5.87 0.09 -4.74
N LEU A 27 -6.15 -1.08 -5.30
CA LEU A 27 -6.70 -1.19 -6.65
C LEU A 27 -8.12 -0.64 -6.73
N ASP A 28 -8.95 -0.88 -5.72
CA ASP A 28 -10.28 -0.28 -5.64
C ASP A 28 -10.22 1.24 -5.57
N ALA A 29 -9.28 1.79 -4.82
CA ALA A 29 -9.08 3.24 -4.75
C ALA A 29 -8.70 3.82 -6.11
N ILE A 30 -7.83 3.15 -6.85
CA ILE A 30 -7.47 3.56 -8.22
C ILE A 30 -8.69 3.54 -9.13
N ASP A 31 -9.51 2.51 -9.06
CA ASP A 31 -10.73 2.40 -9.87
C ASP A 31 -11.74 3.49 -9.52
N GLU A 32 -11.70 4.02 -8.30
CA GLU A 32 -12.51 5.15 -7.86
C GLU A 32 -11.90 6.52 -8.21
N GLY A 33 -10.78 6.54 -8.89
CA GLY A 33 -10.08 7.78 -9.28
C GLY A 33 -9.19 8.37 -8.20
N LYS A 34 -8.88 7.62 -7.15
CA LYS A 34 -7.96 8.03 -6.09
C LYS A 34 -6.53 7.58 -6.41
N ASP A 35 -5.55 8.20 -5.77
CA ASP A 35 -4.14 7.86 -5.97
C ASP A 35 -3.71 6.60 -5.21
N GLY A 36 -4.34 6.32 -4.08
CA GLY A 36 -3.99 5.20 -3.24
C GLY A 36 -4.77 5.19 -1.93
N VAL A 37 -4.23 4.54 -0.91
CA VAL A 37 -4.88 4.32 0.38
C VAL A 37 -3.97 4.72 1.52
N ASP A 38 -4.49 5.48 2.48
CA ASP A 38 -3.78 5.77 3.73
C ASP A 38 -3.82 4.56 4.65
N LEU A 39 -2.73 4.34 5.39
CA LEU A 39 -2.69 3.29 6.41
C LEU A 39 -3.85 3.42 7.41
N ASP A 40 -4.13 4.65 7.88
CA ASP A 40 -5.20 4.89 8.84
C ASP A 40 -6.57 4.50 8.26
N THR A 41 -6.82 4.83 6.99
CA THR A 41 -8.07 4.44 6.31
C THR A 41 -8.19 2.93 6.23
N PHE A 42 -7.12 2.25 5.82
CA PHE A 42 -7.10 0.79 5.73
C PHE A 42 -7.37 0.14 7.09
N GLN A 43 -6.72 0.63 8.15
CA GLN A 43 -6.94 0.11 9.51
C GLN A 43 -8.36 0.33 10.00
N ASN A 44 -8.98 1.46 9.68
CA ASN A 44 -10.35 1.76 10.09
C ASN A 44 -11.38 0.81 9.45
N HIS A 45 -11.04 0.21 8.32
CA HIS A 45 -11.91 -0.72 7.60
C HIS A 45 -11.54 -2.18 7.80
N THR A 46 -10.51 -2.48 8.58
CA THR A 46 -10.05 -3.85 8.82
C THR A 46 -9.75 -4.03 10.30
N HIS A 47 -9.51 -5.28 10.69
CA HIS A 47 -9.14 -5.62 12.07
C HIS A 47 -7.67 -6.01 12.21
N PHE A 48 -6.86 -5.71 11.21
CA PHE A 48 -5.45 -6.08 11.22
C PHE A 48 -4.65 -5.20 12.20
N VAL A 49 -3.68 -5.82 12.84
CA VAL A 49 -2.76 -5.11 13.74
C VAL A 49 -1.84 -4.19 12.93
N ARG A 50 -1.68 -2.95 13.37
CA ARG A 50 -0.89 -1.92 12.64
C ARG A 50 0.52 -2.41 12.26
N ASN A 51 1.24 -3.00 13.21
CA ASN A 51 2.60 -3.48 12.94
C ASN A 51 2.63 -4.59 11.88
N ASN A 52 1.61 -5.41 11.82
CA ASN A 52 1.52 -6.45 10.79
C ASN A 52 1.28 -5.83 9.42
N VAL A 53 0.45 -4.80 9.34
CA VAL A 53 0.18 -4.08 8.09
C VAL A 53 1.45 -3.39 7.59
N THR A 54 2.15 -2.65 8.45
CA THR A 54 3.37 -1.94 8.05
C THR A 54 4.48 -2.90 7.63
N THR A 55 4.60 -4.06 8.28
CA THR A 55 5.56 -5.10 7.90
C THR A 55 5.24 -5.65 6.51
N VAL A 56 3.98 -5.96 6.25
CA VAL A 56 3.54 -6.44 4.92
C VAL A 56 3.75 -5.37 3.86
N ALA A 57 3.42 -4.12 4.15
CA ALA A 57 3.63 -3.01 3.21
C ALA A 57 5.10 -2.87 2.83
N SER A 58 6.01 -2.94 3.81
CA SER A 58 7.45 -2.90 3.55
C SER A 58 7.90 -4.06 2.67
N TYR A 59 7.38 -5.25 2.90
CA TYR A 59 7.66 -6.42 2.08
C TYR A 59 7.17 -6.21 0.64
N LEU A 60 5.96 -5.76 0.47
CA LEU A 60 5.40 -5.50 -0.87
C LEU A 60 6.16 -4.41 -1.61
N GLN A 61 6.61 -3.37 -0.91
CA GLN A 61 7.44 -2.33 -1.51
C GLN A 61 8.80 -2.89 -1.97
N LYS A 62 9.42 -3.73 -1.15
CA LYS A 62 10.70 -4.35 -1.47
C LYS A 62 10.63 -5.13 -2.78
N TYR A 63 9.52 -5.78 -3.05
CA TYR A 63 9.32 -6.57 -4.26
C TYR A 63 8.63 -5.80 -5.40
N GLY A 64 8.52 -4.48 -5.26
CA GLY A 64 8.05 -3.63 -6.36
C GLY A 64 6.55 -3.70 -6.63
N ILE A 65 5.76 -4.12 -5.65
CA ILE A 65 4.30 -4.24 -5.79
C ILE A 65 3.63 -2.91 -5.47
N ILE A 66 4.07 -2.23 -4.42
CA ILE A 66 3.53 -0.95 -3.98
C ILE A 66 4.65 0.04 -3.69
N HIS A 67 4.27 1.31 -3.53
CA HIS A 67 5.13 2.37 -3.01
C HIS A 67 4.56 2.85 -1.68
N ILE A 68 5.43 3.01 -0.68
CA ILE A 68 5.10 3.62 0.60
C ILE A 68 5.50 5.08 0.53
N LEU A 69 4.54 5.97 0.74
CA LEU A 69 4.77 7.40 0.84
C LEU A 69 4.48 7.87 2.25
N TYR A 70 5.12 8.97 2.65
CA TYR A 70 4.99 9.54 3.98
C TYR A 70 4.43 10.94 3.86
N TYR A 71 3.55 11.29 4.79
CA TYR A 71 2.99 12.63 4.88
C TYR A 71 2.74 12.99 6.34
N ARG A 72 2.40 14.25 6.57
CA ARG A 72 2.03 14.76 7.88
C ARG A 72 0.72 15.52 7.77
N ASP A 73 -0.18 15.32 8.72
CA ASP A 73 -1.41 16.10 8.82
C ASP A 73 -1.13 17.53 9.27
N GLY A 74 -2.09 18.43 9.00
CA GLY A 74 -2.06 19.80 9.48
C GLY A 74 -1.55 20.83 8.48
N THR A 75 -1.32 20.44 7.23
CA THR A 75 -1.00 21.35 6.14
C THR A 75 -2.20 21.55 5.22
N ALA A 76 -2.28 22.71 4.55
CA ALA A 76 -3.36 23.00 3.61
C ALA A 76 -3.35 22.05 2.41
N GLU A 77 -2.16 21.65 1.96
CA GLU A 77 -1.95 20.66 0.93
C GLU A 77 -1.07 19.55 1.46
N ARG A 78 -1.48 18.33 1.22
CA ARG A 78 -0.73 17.16 1.61
C ARG A 78 0.47 17.00 0.67
N GLN A 79 1.67 16.88 1.25
CA GLN A 79 2.88 16.59 0.49
C GLN A 79 3.38 15.20 0.82
N TYR A 80 3.55 14.39 -0.23
CA TYR A 80 4.00 13.02 -0.08
C TYR A 80 5.50 12.92 -0.34
N GLU A 81 6.19 12.19 0.52
CA GLU A 81 7.63 11.98 0.42
C GLU A 81 7.95 10.49 0.40
N THR A 82 8.98 10.11 -0.33
CA THR A 82 9.42 8.71 -0.42
C THR A 82 10.24 8.27 0.79
N VAL A 83 10.73 9.22 1.58
CA VAL A 83 11.52 8.99 2.79
C VAL A 83 10.80 9.61 3.97
N ASN A 84 10.85 8.96 5.13
CA ASN A 84 10.24 9.49 6.34
C ASN A 84 11.09 10.64 6.91
N ASN A 85 10.70 11.87 6.56
CA ASN A 85 11.32 13.11 7.09
C ASN A 85 10.56 13.69 8.29
N TYR A 86 9.50 13.02 8.76
CA TYR A 86 8.61 13.52 9.81
C TYR A 86 8.77 12.78 11.15
N GLY A 87 9.66 11.78 11.20
CA GLY A 87 9.86 10.98 12.40
C GLY A 87 8.56 10.29 12.87
N ARG A 88 8.26 10.41 14.16
CA ARG A 88 7.05 9.80 14.74
C ARG A 88 5.74 10.44 14.30
N TRP A 89 5.80 11.62 13.68
CA TRP A 89 4.62 12.32 13.16
C TRP A 89 4.24 11.88 11.76
N ALA A 90 5.07 11.03 11.13
CA ALA A 90 4.81 10.54 9.78
C ALA A 90 3.60 9.61 9.76
N LYS A 91 2.77 9.81 8.74
CA LYS A 91 1.70 8.88 8.38
C LYS A 91 2.07 8.22 7.07
N GLN A 92 1.60 7.00 6.86
CA GLN A 92 1.90 6.23 5.66
C GLN A 92 0.72 6.25 4.70
N HIS A 93 1.06 6.31 3.42
CA HIS A 93 0.14 6.25 2.30
C HIS A 93 0.69 5.24 1.30
N TYR A 94 -0.17 4.37 0.76
CA TYR A 94 0.24 3.28 -0.12
C TYR A 94 -0.32 3.49 -1.52
N ARG A 95 0.54 3.35 -2.52
CA ARG A 95 0.17 3.43 -3.93
C ARG A 95 0.62 2.18 -4.67
N ALA A 96 -0.12 1.80 -5.70
CA ALA A 96 0.28 0.72 -6.56
C ALA A 96 1.52 1.12 -7.38
N SER A 97 2.43 0.17 -7.59
CA SER A 97 3.50 0.35 -8.55
C SER A 97 2.93 0.36 -9.97
N GLN A 98 3.71 0.86 -10.92
CA GLN A 98 3.30 0.83 -12.33
C GLN A 98 3.08 -0.60 -12.82
N ASP A 99 3.90 -1.55 -12.37
CA ASP A 99 3.74 -2.97 -12.72
C ASP A 99 2.40 -3.54 -12.23
N LEU A 100 2.01 -3.21 -11.01
CA LEU A 100 0.73 -3.65 -10.47
C LEU A 100 -0.44 -3.01 -11.22
N ILE A 101 -0.34 -1.73 -11.53
CA ILE A 101 -1.38 -1.02 -12.31
C ILE A 101 -1.55 -1.66 -13.68
N GLN A 102 -0.45 -1.96 -14.38
CA GLN A 102 -0.50 -2.59 -15.69
C GLN A 102 -1.13 -3.97 -15.63
N LEU A 103 -0.80 -4.76 -14.62
CA LEU A 103 -1.39 -6.08 -14.42
C LEU A 103 -2.91 -5.97 -14.18
N HIS A 104 -3.33 -5.02 -13.36
CA HIS A 104 -4.74 -4.77 -13.04
C HIS A 104 -5.52 -4.37 -14.30
N ARG A 105 -4.92 -3.54 -15.16
CA ARG A 105 -5.56 -3.07 -16.39
C ARG A 105 -5.68 -4.12 -17.49
N ARG A 106 -4.97 -5.25 -17.38
CA ARG A 106 -5.09 -6.36 -18.33
C ARG A 106 -6.40 -7.13 -18.18
N ASN A 107 -7.08 -6.92 -17.08
CA ASN A 107 -8.37 -7.54 -16.80
C ASN A 107 -9.52 -6.64 -17.33
#